data_203161997fdc2efe60835969f111a3e6
#
_entry.id   203161997fdc2efe60835969f111a3e6
#
_cell.length_a   1.000
_cell.length_b   1.000
_cell.length_c   1.000
_cell.angle_alpha   90.00
_cell.angle_beta   90.00
_cell.angle_gamma   90.00
#
_symmetry.space_group_name_H-M   'P 1'
#
loop_
_entity.id
_entity.type
_entity.pdbx_description
1 polymer ?
#
loop_
_entity_poly.entity_id
_entity_poly.type
_entity_poly.pdbx_seq_one_letter_code
_entity_poly.pdbx_strand_id
1 'polypeptide(L)'
;FKITQISDIHCGSFDNKQKVKYGVDLINEQKSDVILFTGDIVNNKATELIPWIDIFKTLEAPSGKFSILGNHDYGDYANWKSIKDKEDNFNLLLKSQKEMGFELLLNQSKYINKENSKIAIVGVENWGEGFKKKGDLNLATEKITKKDFKILLTHDPSHWEAEALNHDKLINL
;
A
#
# COMPACT_ATOMS: atom_id res chain seq x y z
N PHE A 1 -3.99 -12.60 -14.64
CA PHE A 1 -4.24 -11.93 -13.36
C PHE A 1 -5.32 -10.86 -13.49
N LYS A 2 -6.28 -10.88 -12.58
CA LYS A 2 -7.20 -9.77 -12.33
C LYS A 2 -6.75 -9.04 -11.08
N ILE A 3 -6.62 -7.73 -11.14
CA ILE A 3 -6.07 -6.91 -10.07
C ILE A 3 -7.09 -5.85 -9.69
N THR A 4 -7.33 -5.68 -8.40
CA THR A 4 -8.06 -4.53 -7.86
C THR A 4 -7.08 -3.62 -7.14
N GLN A 5 -7.07 -2.35 -7.50
CA GLN A 5 -6.37 -1.31 -6.76
C GLN A 5 -7.36 -0.53 -5.91
N ILE A 6 -6.96 -0.24 -4.68
CA ILE A 6 -7.62 0.68 -3.76
C ILE A 6 -6.60 1.67 -3.23
N SER A 7 -7.02 2.90 -2.92
CA SER A 7 -6.15 3.97 -2.45
C SER A 7 -6.93 4.94 -1.58
N ASP A 8 -6.23 5.71 -0.76
CA ASP A 8 -6.77 6.90 -0.08
C ASP A 8 -8.06 6.62 0.69
N ILE A 9 -8.05 5.55 1.49
CA ILE A 9 -9.22 5.13 2.27
C ILE A 9 -9.58 6.16 3.33
N HIS A 10 -8.55 6.77 3.96
CA HIS A 10 -8.74 7.78 5.02
C HIS A 10 -9.83 7.38 6.02
N CYS A 11 -9.67 6.20 6.63
CA CYS A 11 -10.70 5.55 7.43
C CYS A 11 -11.12 6.33 8.68
N GLY A 12 -10.34 7.32 9.11
CA GLY A 12 -10.74 8.29 10.13
C GLY A 12 -11.95 9.15 9.74
N SER A 13 -12.30 9.17 8.45
CA SER A 13 -13.48 9.87 7.92
C SER A 13 -14.76 9.01 7.90
N PHE A 14 -14.65 7.73 8.27
CA PHE A 14 -15.78 6.81 8.24
C PHE A 14 -16.59 6.88 9.53
N ASP A 15 -17.92 6.86 9.38
CA ASP A 15 -18.89 6.87 10.47
C ASP A 15 -19.88 5.68 10.43
N ASN A 16 -19.91 4.92 9.32
CA ASN A 16 -20.92 3.90 9.08
C ASN A 16 -20.33 2.56 8.65
N LYS A 17 -20.34 1.58 9.57
CA LYS A 17 -19.81 0.23 9.32
C LYS A 17 -20.48 -0.51 8.17
N GLN A 18 -21.79 -0.30 7.97
CA GLN A 18 -22.52 -0.98 6.90
C GLN A 18 -22.11 -0.48 5.53
N LYS A 19 -21.85 0.84 5.38
CA LYS A 19 -21.35 1.41 4.13
C LYS A 19 -19.93 0.93 3.82
N VAL A 20 -19.04 0.86 4.83
CA VAL A 20 -17.69 0.35 4.67
C VAL A 20 -17.72 -1.13 4.30
N LYS A 21 -18.54 -1.92 4.99
CA LYS A 21 -18.73 -3.34 4.64
C LYS A 21 -19.24 -3.51 3.22
N TYR A 22 -20.24 -2.73 2.81
CA TYR A 22 -20.74 -2.75 1.43
C TYR A 22 -19.63 -2.47 0.40
N GLY A 23 -18.76 -1.48 0.66
CA GLY A 23 -17.60 -1.21 -0.19
C GLY A 23 -16.64 -2.40 -0.28
N VAL A 24 -16.36 -3.05 0.86
CA VAL A 24 -15.53 -4.27 0.91
C VAL A 24 -16.18 -5.43 0.16
N ASP A 25 -17.50 -5.61 0.29
CA ASP A 25 -18.25 -6.64 -0.44
C ASP A 25 -18.16 -6.41 -1.97
N LEU A 26 -18.29 -5.15 -2.44
CA LEU A 26 -18.11 -4.80 -3.87
C LEU A 26 -16.70 -5.10 -4.38
N ILE A 27 -15.67 -4.91 -3.54
CA ILE A 27 -14.29 -5.28 -3.89
C ILE A 27 -14.19 -6.81 -4.03
N ASN A 28 -14.75 -7.57 -3.10
CA ASN A 28 -14.73 -9.03 -3.13
C ASN A 28 -15.53 -9.59 -4.32
N GLU A 29 -16.64 -8.96 -4.71
CA GLU A 29 -17.41 -9.32 -5.92
C GLU A 29 -16.57 -9.24 -7.21
N GLN A 30 -15.51 -8.44 -7.21
CA GLN A 30 -14.58 -8.40 -8.34
C GLN A 30 -13.83 -9.72 -8.53
N LYS A 31 -13.72 -10.57 -7.50
CA LYS A 31 -13.00 -11.85 -7.54
C LYS A 31 -11.59 -11.68 -8.10
N SER A 32 -10.88 -10.69 -7.59
CA SER A 32 -9.53 -10.37 -8.05
C SER A 32 -8.51 -11.35 -7.53
N ASP A 33 -7.52 -11.67 -8.35
CA ASP A 33 -6.40 -12.51 -7.93
C ASP A 33 -5.53 -11.80 -6.88
N VAL A 34 -5.42 -10.47 -7.02
CA VAL A 34 -4.55 -9.62 -6.19
C VAL A 34 -5.28 -8.34 -5.82
N ILE A 35 -5.13 -7.89 -4.59
CA ILE A 35 -5.52 -6.53 -4.17
C ILE A 35 -4.25 -5.73 -3.89
N LEU A 36 -4.16 -4.54 -4.49
CA LEU A 36 -3.06 -3.58 -4.31
C LEU A 36 -3.61 -2.33 -3.62
N PHE A 37 -3.02 -1.99 -2.47
CA PHE A 37 -3.36 -0.78 -1.74
C PHE A 37 -2.22 0.23 -1.80
N THR A 38 -2.49 1.42 -2.32
CA THR A 38 -1.46 2.40 -2.65
C THR A 38 -1.33 3.55 -1.64
N GLY A 39 -1.67 3.32 -0.37
CA GLY A 39 -1.38 4.23 0.74
C GLY A 39 -2.54 5.11 1.17
N ASP A 40 -2.29 5.87 2.23
CA ASP A 40 -3.26 6.74 2.92
C ASP A 40 -4.47 5.98 3.47
N ILE A 41 -4.19 5.00 4.33
CA ILE A 41 -5.24 4.23 4.98
C ILE A 41 -5.88 4.99 6.15
N VAL A 42 -5.14 5.89 6.79
CA VAL A 42 -5.60 6.74 7.88
C VAL A 42 -5.58 8.23 7.51
N ASN A 43 -6.30 9.06 8.26
CA ASN A 43 -6.18 10.51 8.14
C ASN A 43 -4.91 11.00 8.86
N ASN A 44 -4.67 10.51 10.09
CA ASN A 44 -3.56 10.98 10.92
C ASN A 44 -3.03 9.93 11.91
N LYS A 45 -3.88 9.05 12.43
CA LYS A 45 -3.53 8.16 13.54
C LYS A 45 -3.96 6.72 13.27
N ALA A 46 -3.10 5.77 13.63
CA ALA A 46 -3.37 4.35 13.50
C ALA A 46 -4.62 3.89 14.26
N THR A 47 -4.98 4.58 15.36
CA THR A 47 -6.20 4.27 16.11
C THR A 47 -7.48 4.42 15.30
N GLU A 48 -7.46 5.19 14.21
CA GLU A 48 -8.56 5.33 13.27
C GLU A 48 -8.90 4.02 12.55
N LEU A 49 -7.93 3.10 12.43
CA LEU A 49 -8.12 1.78 11.84
C LEU A 49 -8.90 0.80 12.72
N ILE A 50 -8.79 0.93 14.05
CA ILE A 50 -9.27 -0.08 15.00
C ILE A 50 -10.72 -0.51 14.74
N PRO A 51 -11.69 0.42 14.49
CA PRO A 51 -13.09 0.04 14.27
C PRO A 51 -13.33 -0.75 12.98
N TRP A 52 -12.36 -0.77 12.06
CA TRP A 52 -12.51 -1.23 10.68
C TRP A 52 -11.70 -2.49 10.35
N ILE A 53 -10.76 -2.89 11.23
CA ILE A 53 -9.86 -4.03 11.01
C ILE A 53 -10.63 -5.29 10.61
N ASP A 54 -11.69 -5.65 11.37
CA ASP A 54 -12.46 -6.85 11.09
C ASP A 54 -13.19 -6.81 9.74
N ILE A 55 -13.56 -5.62 9.28
CA ILE A 55 -14.21 -5.45 7.98
C ILE A 55 -13.18 -5.60 6.86
N PHE A 56 -12.05 -4.90 6.92
CA PHE A 56 -11.00 -5.01 5.89
C PHE A 56 -10.31 -6.37 5.88
N LYS A 57 -10.30 -7.08 7.01
CA LYS A 57 -9.80 -8.46 7.09
C LYS A 57 -10.57 -9.42 6.19
N THR A 58 -11.83 -9.12 5.86
CA THR A 58 -12.66 -9.93 4.96
C THR A 58 -12.36 -9.72 3.47
N LEU A 59 -11.43 -8.83 3.10
CA LEU A 59 -10.96 -8.71 1.72
C LEU A 59 -10.27 -9.99 1.26
N GLU A 60 -10.65 -10.50 0.10
CA GLU A 60 -10.19 -11.79 -0.45
C GLU A 60 -9.41 -11.57 -1.74
N ALA A 61 -8.19 -12.12 -1.79
CA ALA A 61 -7.37 -12.17 -2.99
C ALA A 61 -6.43 -13.39 -2.92
N PRO A 62 -6.64 -14.45 -3.71
CA PRO A 62 -5.91 -15.71 -3.57
C PRO A 62 -4.40 -15.60 -3.82
N SER A 63 -3.95 -14.64 -4.62
CA SER A 63 -2.51 -14.39 -4.87
C SER A 63 -1.91 -13.33 -3.97
N GLY A 64 -2.67 -12.81 -3.01
CA GLY A 64 -2.20 -11.89 -1.96
C GLY A 64 -2.80 -10.49 -1.99
N LYS A 65 -2.64 -9.82 -0.86
CA LYS A 65 -2.97 -8.41 -0.66
C LYS A 65 -1.69 -7.68 -0.32
N PHE A 66 -1.31 -6.70 -1.14
CA PHE A 66 -0.07 -5.95 -0.95
C PHE A 66 -0.40 -4.48 -0.73
N SER A 67 0.39 -3.83 0.14
CA SER A 67 0.21 -2.42 0.43
C SER A 67 1.53 -1.67 0.47
N ILE A 68 1.46 -0.38 0.19
CA ILE A 68 2.49 0.61 0.49
C ILE A 68 1.91 1.67 1.43
N LEU A 69 2.73 2.60 1.86
CA LEU A 69 2.33 3.72 2.70
C LEU A 69 2.24 5.02 1.88
N GLY A 70 1.21 5.81 2.17
CA GLY A 70 1.11 7.20 1.72
C GLY A 70 1.61 8.19 2.77
N ASN A 71 1.55 9.48 2.48
CA ASN A 71 2.10 10.51 3.36
C ASN A 71 1.35 10.63 4.70
N HIS A 72 0.06 10.34 4.76
CA HIS A 72 -0.71 10.36 6.01
C HIS A 72 -0.37 9.22 6.97
N ASP A 73 0.11 8.10 6.45
CA ASP A 73 0.36 6.88 7.23
C ASP A 73 1.54 7.01 8.22
N TYR A 74 2.41 8.00 8.06
CA TYR A 74 3.54 8.26 8.97
C TYR A 74 3.18 9.09 10.20
N GLY A 75 1.94 9.59 10.30
CA GLY A 75 1.49 10.43 11.41
C GLY A 75 2.16 11.80 11.48
N ASP A 76 2.67 12.30 10.34
CA ASP A 76 3.35 13.59 10.27
C ASP A 76 2.38 14.78 10.44
N TYR A 77 1.08 14.56 10.24
CA TYR A 77 0.04 15.59 10.36
C TYR A 77 -0.64 15.65 11.74
N ALA A 78 -0.23 14.78 12.67
CA ALA A 78 -0.74 14.77 14.04
C ALA A 78 0.24 15.44 15.03
N ASN A 79 -0.31 16.06 16.07
CA ASN A 79 0.48 16.51 17.20
C ASN A 79 0.74 15.35 18.17
N TRP A 80 2.02 15.08 18.46
CA TRP A 80 2.46 14.01 19.35
C TRP A 80 3.05 14.58 20.63
N LYS A 81 2.78 13.95 21.77
CA LYS A 81 3.35 14.35 23.06
C LYS A 81 4.85 14.02 23.15
N SER A 82 5.27 12.96 22.45
CA SER A 82 6.67 12.53 22.40
C SER A 82 6.97 11.84 21.07
N ILE A 83 8.26 11.70 20.77
CA ILE A 83 8.74 10.90 19.61
C ILE A 83 8.26 9.45 19.74
N LYS A 84 8.33 8.92 20.97
CA LYS A 84 7.86 7.57 21.26
C LYS A 84 6.39 7.35 20.93
N ASP A 85 5.51 8.29 21.25
CA ASP A 85 4.08 8.17 20.89
C ASP A 85 3.87 8.08 19.40
N LYS A 86 4.65 8.81 18.61
CA LYS A 86 4.62 8.74 17.15
C LYS A 86 5.11 7.39 16.62
N GLU A 87 6.21 6.87 17.19
CA GLU A 87 6.75 5.55 16.84
C GLU A 87 5.76 4.44 17.21
N ASP A 88 5.15 4.50 18.38
CA ASP A 88 4.14 3.54 18.82
C ASP A 88 2.90 3.56 17.90
N ASN A 89 2.48 4.76 17.45
CA ASN A 89 1.42 4.91 16.46
C ASN A 89 1.78 4.27 15.11
N PHE A 90 2.99 4.51 14.63
CA PHE A 90 3.46 3.92 13.37
C PHE A 90 3.51 2.39 13.46
N ASN A 91 4.05 1.86 14.55
CA ASN A 91 4.09 0.42 14.80
C ASN A 91 2.67 -0.19 14.87
N LEU A 92 1.72 0.51 15.48
CA LEU A 92 0.32 0.10 15.49
C LEU A 92 -0.27 0.06 14.08
N LEU A 93 0.02 1.04 13.24
CA LEU A 93 -0.44 1.08 11.84
C LEU A 93 0.08 -0.14 11.06
N LEU A 94 1.39 -0.42 11.13
CA LEU A 94 2.00 -1.57 10.45
C LEU A 94 1.38 -2.90 10.92
N LYS A 95 1.20 -3.03 12.25
CA LYS A 95 0.56 -4.21 12.85
C LYS A 95 -0.89 -4.38 12.36
N SER A 96 -1.66 -3.30 12.32
CA SER A 96 -3.05 -3.32 11.88
C SER A 96 -3.19 -3.71 10.42
N GLN A 97 -2.36 -3.18 9.52
CA GLN A 97 -2.36 -3.58 8.11
C GLN A 97 -2.03 -5.08 7.96
N LYS A 98 -1.04 -5.57 8.70
CA LYS A 98 -0.72 -6.99 8.72
C LYS A 98 -1.88 -7.85 9.25
N GLU A 99 -2.58 -7.39 10.28
CA GLU A 99 -3.76 -8.07 10.83
C GLU A 99 -4.90 -8.15 9.80
N MET A 100 -5.07 -7.12 8.98
CA MET A 100 -6.00 -7.11 7.85
C MET A 100 -5.54 -8.02 6.68
N GLY A 101 -4.36 -8.62 6.79
CA GLY A 101 -3.80 -9.56 5.81
C GLY A 101 -3.03 -8.90 4.66
N PHE A 102 -2.64 -7.64 4.79
CA PHE A 102 -1.75 -7.00 3.82
C PHE A 102 -0.29 -7.34 4.09
N GLU A 103 0.46 -7.66 3.03
CA GLU A 103 1.92 -7.67 3.02
C GLU A 103 2.40 -6.26 2.62
N LEU A 104 3.05 -5.55 3.56
CA LEU A 104 3.57 -4.22 3.29
C LEU A 104 4.89 -4.33 2.51
N LEU A 105 4.97 -3.59 1.43
CA LEU A 105 6.16 -3.48 0.60
C LEU A 105 6.82 -2.11 0.85
N LEU A 106 7.72 -2.07 1.82
CA LEU A 106 8.45 -0.86 2.20
C LEU A 106 9.81 -0.86 1.47
N ASN A 107 9.84 -0.28 0.28
CA ASN A 107 10.98 -0.31 -0.65
C ASN A 107 11.39 -1.75 -1.00
N GLN A 108 10.42 -2.59 -1.33
CA GLN A 108 10.62 -4.01 -1.58
C GLN A 108 9.83 -4.48 -2.78
N SER A 109 10.25 -5.60 -3.36
CA SER A 109 9.49 -6.30 -4.39
C SER A 109 9.14 -7.72 -3.98
N LYS A 110 7.99 -8.18 -4.47
CA LYS A 110 7.47 -9.52 -4.28
C LYS A 110 7.04 -10.12 -5.61
N TYR A 111 7.43 -11.35 -5.87
CA TYR A 111 6.89 -12.08 -7.01
C TYR A 111 5.62 -12.83 -6.61
N ILE A 112 4.63 -12.75 -7.49
CA ILE A 112 3.42 -13.58 -7.46
C ILE A 112 3.37 -14.46 -8.69
N ASN A 113 2.84 -15.67 -8.53
CA ASN A 113 2.73 -16.64 -9.61
C ASN A 113 1.27 -17.05 -9.76
N LYS A 114 0.84 -17.25 -11.01
CA LYS A 114 -0.44 -17.87 -11.35
C LYS A 114 -0.25 -18.69 -12.62
N GLU A 115 -0.48 -19.99 -12.55
CA GLU A 115 -0.20 -20.91 -13.64
C GLU A 115 1.26 -20.78 -14.13
N ASN A 116 1.47 -20.46 -15.40
CA ASN A 116 2.78 -20.26 -16.02
C ASN A 116 3.23 -18.79 -16.04
N SER A 117 2.47 -17.88 -15.39
CA SER A 117 2.73 -16.45 -15.39
C SER A 117 3.32 -15.99 -14.06
N LYS A 118 4.28 -15.07 -14.13
CA LYS A 118 4.95 -14.46 -12.99
C LYS A 118 4.90 -12.94 -13.13
N ILE A 119 4.54 -12.25 -12.05
CA ILE A 119 4.50 -10.78 -11.97
C ILE A 119 5.32 -10.35 -10.77
N ALA A 120 6.11 -9.28 -10.92
CA ALA A 120 6.77 -8.62 -9.82
C ALA A 120 5.90 -7.44 -9.34
N ILE A 121 5.48 -7.47 -8.09
CA ILE A 121 4.87 -6.33 -7.41
C ILE A 121 6.01 -5.56 -6.73
N VAL A 122 6.19 -4.30 -7.09
CA VAL A 122 7.25 -3.43 -6.57
C VAL A 122 6.58 -2.35 -5.74
N GLY A 123 6.85 -2.29 -4.45
CA GLY A 123 6.30 -1.29 -3.56
C GLY A 123 7.36 -0.31 -3.09
N VAL A 124 7.09 0.97 -3.25
CA VAL A 124 7.94 2.08 -2.79
C VAL A 124 7.21 2.81 -1.67
N GLU A 125 7.93 3.12 -0.58
CA GLU A 125 7.40 4.00 0.47
C GLU A 125 7.11 5.38 -0.09
N ASN A 126 6.39 6.23 0.67
CA ASN A 126 6.01 7.54 0.17
C ASN A 126 7.21 8.34 -0.34
N TRP A 127 7.12 8.74 -1.60
CA TRP A 127 8.07 9.60 -2.28
C TRP A 127 7.28 10.70 -3.00
N GLY A 128 7.57 11.94 -2.73
CA GLY A 128 6.93 13.08 -3.36
C GLY A 128 7.77 14.33 -3.21
N GLU A 129 7.69 15.26 -4.16
CA GLU A 129 8.51 16.48 -4.16
C GLU A 129 8.25 17.38 -2.94
N GLY A 130 7.03 17.38 -2.42
CA GLY A 130 6.61 18.19 -1.28
C GLY A 130 6.71 17.52 0.10
N PHE A 131 7.16 16.25 0.16
CA PHE A 131 7.11 15.43 1.37
C PHE A 131 8.48 14.88 1.77
N LYS A 132 8.57 14.34 2.99
CA LYS A 132 9.76 13.57 3.40
C LYS A 132 9.86 12.32 2.53
N LYS A 133 10.90 12.28 1.71
CA LYS A 133 11.18 11.15 0.84
C LYS A 133 11.66 9.97 1.66
N LYS A 134 10.85 8.92 1.75
CA LYS A 134 11.18 7.63 2.35
C LYS A 134 11.33 6.54 1.30
N GLY A 135 10.73 6.78 0.13
CA GLY A 135 10.81 5.89 -1.01
C GLY A 135 12.24 5.79 -1.55
N ASP A 136 12.64 4.55 -1.85
CA ASP A 136 13.90 4.18 -2.51
C ASP A 136 13.59 3.19 -3.62
N LEU A 137 13.50 3.70 -4.85
CA LEU A 137 13.15 2.90 -6.01
C LEU A 137 14.27 1.90 -6.39
N ASN A 138 15.54 2.26 -6.16
CA ASN A 138 16.66 1.36 -6.43
C ASN A 138 16.60 0.14 -5.50
N LEU A 139 16.35 0.36 -4.21
CA LEU A 139 16.20 -0.71 -3.23
C LEU A 139 14.96 -1.57 -3.56
N ALA A 140 13.82 -0.94 -3.87
CA ALA A 140 12.59 -1.64 -4.21
C ALA A 140 12.74 -2.57 -5.43
N THR A 141 13.59 -2.18 -6.38
CA THR A 141 13.83 -2.91 -7.63
C THR A 141 15.08 -3.81 -7.60
N GLU A 142 15.79 -3.90 -6.48
CA GLU A 142 17.05 -4.65 -6.39
C GLU A 142 16.92 -6.10 -6.89
N LYS A 143 15.84 -6.78 -6.51
CA LYS A 143 15.62 -8.23 -6.78
C LYS A 143 14.89 -8.53 -8.08
N ILE A 144 14.52 -7.52 -8.86
CA ILE A 144 13.84 -7.70 -10.15
C ILE A 144 14.76 -7.41 -11.32
N THR A 145 14.39 -7.90 -12.50
CA THR A 145 15.12 -7.70 -13.76
C THR A 145 14.31 -6.92 -14.79
N LYS A 146 14.98 -6.40 -15.83
CA LYS A 146 14.29 -5.75 -16.96
C LYS A 146 13.23 -6.63 -17.61
N LYS A 147 13.45 -7.94 -17.68
CA LYS A 147 12.60 -8.91 -18.36
C LYS A 147 11.32 -9.25 -17.60
N ASP A 148 11.27 -8.96 -16.31
CA ASP A 148 10.08 -9.26 -15.51
C ASP A 148 8.91 -8.36 -15.92
N PHE A 149 7.71 -8.89 -15.97
CA PHE A 149 6.51 -8.06 -15.95
C PHE A 149 6.33 -7.51 -14.54
N LYS A 150 6.18 -6.19 -14.40
CA LYS A 150 6.18 -5.50 -13.12
C LYS A 150 4.99 -4.56 -12.99
N ILE A 151 4.55 -4.42 -11.74
CA ILE A 151 3.58 -3.41 -11.33
C ILE A 151 4.23 -2.62 -10.21
N LEU A 152 4.44 -1.32 -10.44
CA LEU A 152 4.95 -0.39 -9.43
C LEU A 152 3.77 0.17 -8.62
N LEU A 153 3.88 0.04 -7.30
CA LEU A 153 3.04 0.76 -6.35
C LEU A 153 3.82 1.96 -5.84
N THR A 154 3.29 3.13 -6.09
CA THR A 154 3.77 4.39 -5.56
C THR A 154 2.55 5.25 -5.20
N HIS A 155 2.64 6.04 -4.14
CA HIS A 155 1.52 6.85 -3.66
C HIS A 155 1.47 8.21 -4.38
N ASP A 156 2.57 8.96 -4.35
CA ASP A 156 2.64 10.29 -4.93
C ASP A 156 2.90 10.23 -6.45
N PRO A 157 2.04 10.83 -7.29
CA PRO A 157 2.20 10.79 -8.75
C PRO A 157 3.45 11.51 -9.25
N SER A 158 4.01 12.48 -8.50
CA SER A 158 5.26 13.17 -8.89
C SER A 158 6.47 12.23 -8.96
N HIS A 159 6.43 11.09 -8.26
CA HIS A 159 7.46 10.06 -8.32
C HIS A 159 7.62 9.47 -9.75
N TRP A 160 6.54 9.45 -10.53
CA TRP A 160 6.58 8.92 -11.89
C TRP A 160 7.56 9.69 -12.77
N GLU A 161 7.38 11.02 -12.85
CA GLU A 161 8.22 11.87 -13.70
C GLU A 161 9.64 12.01 -13.14
N ALA A 162 9.76 12.07 -11.80
CA ALA A 162 11.04 12.31 -11.14
C ALA A 162 12.00 11.11 -11.23
N GLU A 163 11.51 9.89 -11.05
CA GLU A 163 12.36 8.70 -10.96
C GLU A 163 11.90 7.52 -11.82
N ALA A 164 10.59 7.18 -11.77
CA ALA A 164 10.12 5.92 -12.33
C ALA A 164 10.20 5.86 -13.85
N LEU A 165 9.88 6.98 -14.54
CA LEU A 165 9.86 7.07 -16.00
C LEU A 165 11.23 6.74 -16.64
N ASN A 166 12.32 7.07 -15.97
CA ASN A 166 13.68 6.89 -16.49
C ASN A 166 14.43 5.74 -15.79
N HIS A 167 13.75 4.95 -14.96
CA HIS A 167 14.40 3.89 -14.20
C HIS A 167 14.65 2.66 -15.05
N ASP A 168 15.92 2.26 -15.14
CA ASP A 168 16.44 1.16 -15.96
C ASP A 168 15.66 -0.13 -15.95
N LYS A 169 15.15 -0.53 -14.78
CA LYS A 169 14.47 -1.81 -14.60
C LYS A 169 12.96 -1.72 -14.81
N LEU A 170 12.37 -0.52 -14.83
CA LEU A 170 10.93 -0.34 -14.94
C LEU A 170 10.45 -0.22 -16.37
N ILE A 171 11.25 0.37 -17.25
CA ILE A 171 10.89 0.55 -18.64
C ILE A 171 11.42 -0.61 -19.48
N ASN A 172 10.52 -1.31 -20.14
CA ASN A 172 10.84 -2.25 -21.21
C ASN A 172 10.74 -1.48 -22.52
N LEU A 173 11.89 -1.01 -23.03
CA LEU A 173 12.03 -0.58 -24.42
C LEU A 173 12.25 -1.79 -25.30
#